data_368af1c9d4c29a54fc508914a43bf09f
#
_entry.id   368af1c9d4c29a54fc508914a43bf09f
#
_cell.length_a   1.000
_cell.length_b   1.000
_cell.length_c   1.000
_cell.angle_alpha   90.00
_cell.angle_beta   90.00
_cell.angle_gamma   90.00
#
_symmetry.space_group_name_H-M   'P 1'
#
loop_
_entity.id
_entity.type
_entity.pdbx_description
1 polymer ?
#
loop_
_entity_poly.entity_id
_entity_poly.type
_entity_poly.pdbx_seq_one_letter_code
_entity_poly.pdbx_strand_id
1 'polypeptide(L)'
;ASAFTWLLPLLSAILIVVGNLIVGRLMEGKPKKAGKARPLLILAFPIIVLALISLFLAPVPARDATGVYTFNILTLILVAIGYNLYYAIAWPMYYTSHSGMVNLSTRNSSQRSLLGTAQMGAQVAAAGVASMIFGFFSDWLGLLPSESNEKFWKIDAITGNPIKDAEGNVLVNYELLNSARQTANANWKIFMIVLIALSVIGILLEFLFTRERVTEEQFALMDKEDGTEVPVRKATMKEQIKICVHDKYWWFIIAFFFLYQLGGMLKNNGQMFYSEAWTGGQSLSSVIGIVGAIP
;
A
#
# COMPACT_ATOMS: atom_id res chain seq x y z
N ALA A 1 22.75 0.13 -1.69
CA ALA A 1 21.39 0.55 -1.26
C ALA A 1 20.47 0.73 -2.45
N SER A 2 20.85 1.53 -3.43
CA SER A 2 20.01 1.82 -4.61
C SER A 2 19.56 0.56 -5.36
N ALA A 3 20.46 -0.39 -5.60
CA ALA A 3 20.13 -1.63 -6.29
C ALA A 3 19.02 -2.44 -5.57
N PHE A 4 19.06 -2.55 -4.25
CA PHE A 4 18.06 -3.28 -3.49
C PHE A 4 16.66 -2.65 -3.62
N THR A 5 16.57 -1.33 -3.63
CA THR A 5 15.30 -0.60 -3.75
C THR A 5 14.60 -0.85 -5.09
N TRP A 6 15.37 -1.08 -6.17
CA TRP A 6 14.82 -1.39 -7.49
C TRP A 6 14.62 -2.89 -7.70
N LEU A 7 15.55 -3.72 -7.21
CA LEU A 7 15.49 -5.17 -7.42
C LEU A 7 14.40 -5.84 -6.59
N LEU A 8 14.14 -5.38 -5.37
CA LEU A 8 13.14 -5.98 -4.49
C LEU A 8 11.74 -5.97 -5.12
N PRO A 9 11.17 -4.84 -5.57
CA PRO A 9 9.87 -4.82 -6.23
C PRO A 9 9.84 -5.66 -7.51
N LEU A 10 10.92 -5.65 -8.30
CA LEU A 10 11.01 -6.40 -9.55
C LEU A 10 10.96 -7.91 -9.31
N LEU A 11 11.76 -8.42 -8.39
CA LEU A 11 11.78 -9.84 -8.03
C LEU A 11 10.48 -10.26 -7.33
N SER A 12 9.92 -9.38 -6.52
CA SER A 12 8.66 -9.64 -5.81
C SER A 12 7.45 -9.65 -6.75
N ALA A 13 7.53 -9.05 -7.93
CA ALA A 13 6.42 -9.02 -8.89
C ALA A 13 5.89 -10.43 -9.22
N ILE A 14 6.78 -11.42 -9.36
CA ILE A 14 6.40 -12.82 -9.61
C ILE A 14 5.62 -13.36 -8.42
N LEU A 15 6.10 -13.14 -7.19
CA LEU A 15 5.43 -13.60 -5.97
C LEU A 15 4.06 -12.93 -5.79
N ILE A 16 3.95 -11.66 -6.15
CA ILE A 16 2.69 -10.91 -6.11
C ILE A 16 1.67 -11.52 -7.08
N VAL A 17 2.07 -11.84 -8.30
CA VAL A 17 1.19 -12.53 -9.27
C VAL A 17 0.72 -13.88 -8.74
N VAL A 18 1.64 -14.69 -8.23
CA VAL A 18 1.32 -16.00 -7.64
C VAL A 18 0.37 -15.85 -6.46
N GLY A 19 0.63 -14.89 -5.56
CA GLY A 19 -0.23 -14.60 -4.42
C GLY A 19 -1.66 -14.23 -4.83
N ASN A 20 -1.81 -13.36 -5.81
CA ASN A 20 -3.13 -12.99 -6.35
C ASN A 20 -3.87 -14.19 -6.95
N LEU A 21 -3.18 -15.06 -7.70
CA LEU A 21 -3.78 -16.28 -8.25
C LEU A 21 -4.24 -17.25 -7.16
N ILE A 22 -3.47 -17.43 -6.10
CA ILE A 22 -3.84 -18.28 -4.96
C ILE A 22 -5.08 -17.72 -4.26
N VAL A 23 -5.11 -16.43 -3.98
CA VAL A 23 -6.26 -15.79 -3.31
C VAL A 23 -7.50 -15.86 -4.19
N GLY A 24 -7.39 -15.59 -5.49
CA GLY A 24 -8.49 -15.77 -6.45
C GLY A 24 -9.07 -17.20 -6.37
N ARG A 25 -8.19 -18.21 -6.33
CA ARG A 25 -8.61 -19.60 -6.22
C ARG A 25 -9.29 -19.94 -4.90
N LEU A 26 -8.84 -19.35 -3.80
CA LEU A 26 -9.49 -19.50 -2.48
C LEU A 26 -10.90 -18.92 -2.48
N MET A 27 -11.12 -17.80 -3.16
CA MET A 27 -12.44 -17.16 -3.31
C MET A 27 -13.42 -17.96 -4.18
N GLU A 28 -12.93 -18.74 -5.14
CA GLU A 28 -13.76 -19.63 -5.99
C GLU A 28 -14.30 -20.86 -5.23
N GLY A 29 -13.87 -21.09 -4.00
CA GLY A 29 -14.27 -22.22 -3.17
C GLY A 29 -15.79 -22.34 -3.00
N LYS A 30 -16.26 -23.50 -2.52
CA LYS A 30 -17.67 -23.72 -2.17
C LYS A 30 -18.12 -22.68 -1.13
N PRO A 31 -19.39 -22.22 -1.18
CA PRO A 31 -19.92 -21.35 -0.16
C PRO A 31 -19.84 -22.04 1.21
N LYS A 32 -19.38 -21.29 2.21
CA LYS A 32 -19.27 -21.76 3.58
C LYS A 32 -20.20 -20.94 4.47
N LYS A 33 -20.61 -21.49 5.61
CA LYS A 33 -21.41 -20.77 6.59
C LYS A 33 -20.78 -19.44 7.04
N ALA A 34 -19.42 -19.39 7.09
CA ALA A 34 -18.67 -18.18 7.42
C ALA A 34 -18.52 -17.18 6.26
N GLY A 35 -19.00 -17.51 5.06
CA GLY A 35 -18.81 -16.72 3.85
C GLY A 35 -17.59 -17.16 3.03
N LYS A 36 -17.31 -16.46 1.92
CA LYS A 36 -16.13 -16.65 1.05
C LYS A 36 -15.06 -15.59 1.28
N ALA A 37 -15.45 -14.32 1.34
CA ALA A 37 -14.56 -13.18 1.50
C ALA A 37 -14.24 -12.88 2.98
N ARG A 38 -15.22 -12.91 3.86
CA ARG A 38 -15.04 -12.59 5.28
C ARG A 38 -13.94 -13.40 6.00
N PRO A 39 -13.81 -14.73 5.81
CA PRO A 39 -12.71 -15.49 6.40
C PRO A 39 -11.32 -15.03 5.93
N LEU A 40 -11.19 -14.65 4.65
CA LEU A 40 -9.92 -14.15 4.11
C LEU A 40 -9.59 -12.76 4.64
N LEU A 41 -10.61 -11.92 4.86
CA LEU A 41 -10.47 -10.59 5.45
C LEU A 41 -9.87 -10.67 6.87
N ILE A 42 -10.42 -11.56 7.70
CA ILE A 42 -9.91 -11.82 9.06
C ILE A 42 -8.51 -12.42 9.02
N LEU A 43 -8.23 -13.34 8.08
CA LEU A 43 -6.91 -13.96 7.97
C LEU A 43 -5.86 -12.98 7.45
N ALA A 44 -6.22 -12.04 6.60
CA ALA A 44 -5.33 -10.99 6.12
C ALA A 44 -4.82 -10.08 7.24
N PHE A 45 -5.66 -9.84 8.25
CA PHE A 45 -5.37 -8.92 9.35
C PHE A 45 -4.05 -9.22 10.09
N PRO A 46 -3.83 -10.40 10.73
CA PRO A 46 -2.58 -10.68 11.43
C PRO A 46 -1.38 -10.65 10.49
N ILE A 47 -1.55 -11.02 9.21
CA ILE A 47 -0.48 -11.02 8.22
C ILE A 47 -0.09 -9.58 7.87
N ILE A 48 -1.06 -8.67 7.73
CA ILE A 48 -0.79 -7.22 7.53
C ILE A 48 0.01 -6.67 8.71
N VAL A 49 -0.41 -6.94 9.92
CA VAL A 49 0.28 -6.47 11.14
C VAL A 49 1.72 -6.97 11.18
N LEU A 50 1.94 -8.27 10.96
CA LEU A 50 3.28 -8.87 10.95
C LEU A 50 4.15 -8.28 9.83
N ALA A 51 3.59 -8.08 8.65
CA ALA A 51 4.30 -7.48 7.52
C ALA A 51 4.74 -6.05 7.83
N LEU A 52 3.84 -5.23 8.37
CA LEU A 52 4.14 -3.83 8.70
C LEU A 52 5.13 -3.72 9.87
N ILE A 53 5.02 -4.57 10.89
CA ILE A 53 6.01 -4.68 11.96
C ILE A 53 7.38 -5.02 11.38
N SER A 54 7.47 -6.02 10.50
CA SER A 54 8.74 -6.42 9.88
C SER A 54 9.35 -5.30 9.05
N LEU A 55 8.54 -4.53 8.33
CA LEU A 55 9.00 -3.41 7.50
C LEU A 55 9.49 -2.21 8.31
N PHE A 56 8.74 -1.81 9.33
CA PHE A 56 8.95 -0.52 10.00
C PHE A 56 9.69 -0.61 11.34
N LEU A 57 9.72 -1.78 11.98
CA LEU A 57 10.54 -2.01 13.18
C LEU A 57 11.93 -2.55 12.84
N ALA A 58 12.24 -2.82 11.56
CA ALA A 58 13.58 -3.18 11.14
C ALA A 58 14.59 -2.08 11.56
N PRO A 59 15.78 -2.46 12.05
CA PRO A 59 16.81 -1.48 12.40
C PRO A 59 17.18 -0.64 11.18
N VAL A 60 17.18 0.67 11.32
CA VAL A 60 17.65 1.55 10.24
C VAL A 60 19.16 1.55 10.23
N PRO A 61 19.81 1.35 9.06
CA PRO A 61 21.26 1.40 8.96
C PRO A 61 21.78 2.78 9.40
N ALA A 62 22.77 2.79 10.29
CA ALA A 62 23.49 4.00 10.63
C ALA A 62 24.34 4.47 9.43
N ARG A 63 24.44 5.79 9.23
CA ARG A 63 25.48 6.35 8.35
C ARG A 63 26.75 6.56 9.19
N ASP A 64 27.89 6.24 8.62
CA ASP A 64 29.18 6.62 9.20
C ASP A 64 29.44 8.13 9.05
N ALA A 65 30.55 8.60 9.61
CA ALA A 65 30.96 10.01 9.53
C ALA A 65 31.19 10.51 8.09
N THR A 66 31.35 9.60 7.12
CA THR A 66 31.54 9.88 5.69
C THR A 66 30.22 9.84 4.91
N GLY A 67 29.08 9.61 5.60
CA GLY A 67 27.76 9.54 4.98
C GLY A 67 27.45 8.20 4.30
N VAL A 68 28.32 7.22 4.39
CA VAL A 68 28.12 5.88 3.84
C VAL A 68 27.26 5.05 4.75
N TYR A 69 26.24 4.36 4.19
CA TYR A 69 25.41 3.46 4.97
C TYR A 69 26.14 2.18 5.36
N THR A 70 26.16 1.87 6.64
CA THR A 70 26.56 0.54 7.13
C THR A 70 25.38 -0.41 6.95
N PHE A 71 25.48 -1.32 5.97
CA PHE A 71 24.43 -2.28 5.72
C PHE A 71 24.41 -3.41 6.75
N ASN A 72 23.26 -3.58 7.39
CA ASN A 72 22.99 -4.78 8.17
C ASN A 72 22.16 -5.74 7.30
N ILE A 73 22.70 -6.93 7.03
CA ILE A 73 22.01 -7.96 6.22
C ILE A 73 20.69 -8.38 6.85
N LEU A 74 20.59 -8.39 8.18
CA LEU A 74 19.35 -8.68 8.89
C LEU A 74 18.23 -7.69 8.53
N THR A 75 18.56 -6.39 8.45
CA THR A 75 17.61 -5.36 8.03
C THR A 75 17.08 -5.62 6.61
N LEU A 76 17.96 -5.98 5.67
CA LEU A 76 17.56 -6.30 4.31
C LEU A 76 16.62 -7.50 4.24
N ILE A 77 16.93 -8.55 5.01
CA ILE A 77 16.10 -9.75 5.11
C ILE A 77 14.72 -9.40 5.69
N LEU A 78 14.66 -8.65 6.79
CA LEU A 78 13.41 -8.24 7.42
C LEU A 78 12.55 -7.39 6.47
N VAL A 79 13.16 -6.44 5.75
CA VAL A 79 12.46 -5.62 4.76
C VAL A 79 11.96 -6.47 3.59
N ALA A 80 12.78 -7.40 3.08
CA ALA A 80 12.37 -8.29 1.99
C ALA A 80 11.21 -9.20 2.40
N ILE A 81 11.26 -9.78 3.59
CA ILE A 81 10.19 -10.62 4.14
C ILE A 81 8.92 -9.78 4.34
N GLY A 82 9.01 -8.64 5.01
CA GLY A 82 7.86 -7.76 5.27
C GLY A 82 7.22 -7.27 3.98
N TYR A 83 8.02 -6.87 2.99
CA TYR A 83 7.54 -6.44 1.68
C TYR A 83 6.75 -7.55 0.96
N ASN A 84 7.30 -8.75 0.87
CA ASN A 84 6.62 -9.87 0.21
C ASN A 84 5.42 -10.37 1.00
N LEU A 85 5.49 -10.40 2.33
CA LEU A 85 4.37 -10.77 3.18
C LEU A 85 3.19 -9.80 2.98
N TYR A 86 3.48 -8.51 2.84
CA TYR A 86 2.46 -7.49 2.58
C TYR A 86 1.91 -7.61 1.16
N TYR A 87 2.76 -7.45 0.13
CA TYR A 87 2.30 -7.31 -1.25
C TYR A 87 1.92 -8.62 -1.94
N ALA A 88 2.55 -9.74 -1.58
CA ALA A 88 2.27 -11.02 -2.22
C ALA A 88 1.18 -11.84 -1.50
N ILE A 89 0.93 -11.58 -0.21
CA ILE A 89 -0.01 -12.39 0.58
C ILE A 89 -1.12 -11.52 1.19
N ALA A 90 -0.77 -10.59 2.08
CA ALA A 90 -1.75 -9.86 2.88
C ALA A 90 -2.64 -8.95 2.04
N TRP A 91 -2.03 -8.15 1.17
CA TRP A 91 -2.74 -7.21 0.31
C TRP A 91 -3.70 -7.91 -0.68
N PRO A 92 -3.30 -8.96 -1.43
CA PRO A 92 -4.23 -9.72 -2.25
C PRO A 92 -5.41 -10.30 -1.46
N MET A 93 -5.17 -10.85 -0.28
CA MET A 93 -6.23 -11.39 0.57
C MET A 93 -7.23 -10.31 1.00
N TYR A 94 -6.72 -9.17 1.48
CA TYR A 94 -7.56 -8.04 1.89
C TYR A 94 -8.29 -7.44 0.70
N TYR A 95 -7.56 -7.03 -0.36
CA TYR A 95 -8.12 -6.29 -1.48
C TYR A 95 -9.15 -7.10 -2.28
N THR A 96 -8.87 -8.38 -2.56
CA THR A 96 -9.81 -9.25 -3.27
C THR A 96 -11.07 -9.51 -2.44
N SER A 97 -10.91 -9.69 -1.12
CA SER A 97 -12.04 -9.87 -0.20
C SER A 97 -12.89 -8.61 -0.12
N HIS A 98 -12.27 -7.45 0.11
CA HIS A 98 -12.90 -6.14 0.18
C HIS A 98 -13.67 -5.81 -1.11
N SER A 99 -13.03 -5.94 -2.26
CA SER A 99 -13.67 -5.68 -3.56
C SER A 99 -14.78 -6.68 -3.87
N GLY A 100 -14.62 -7.94 -3.46
CA GLY A 100 -15.61 -8.99 -3.62
C GLY A 100 -16.87 -8.79 -2.79
N MET A 101 -16.77 -8.11 -1.63
CA MET A 101 -17.91 -7.90 -0.71
C MET A 101 -19.09 -7.19 -1.38
N VAL A 102 -18.86 -6.24 -2.30
CA VAL A 102 -19.93 -5.55 -3.05
C VAL A 102 -20.79 -6.55 -3.82
N ASN A 103 -20.15 -7.51 -4.51
CA ASN A 103 -20.84 -8.52 -5.31
C ASN A 103 -21.53 -9.58 -4.44
N LEU A 104 -20.98 -9.85 -3.26
CA LEU A 104 -21.51 -10.85 -2.31
C LEU A 104 -22.58 -10.27 -1.38
N SER A 105 -22.74 -8.95 -1.34
CA SER A 105 -23.73 -8.28 -0.46
C SER A 105 -25.14 -8.29 -1.02
N THR A 106 -25.34 -8.21 -2.35
CA THR A 106 -26.66 -8.15 -2.96
C THR A 106 -26.66 -8.71 -4.39
N ARG A 107 -27.80 -9.30 -4.80
CA ARG A 107 -28.06 -9.74 -6.19
C ARG A 107 -28.59 -8.62 -7.07
N ASN A 108 -29.12 -7.56 -6.47
CA ASN A 108 -29.71 -6.45 -7.22
C ASN A 108 -28.62 -5.61 -7.89
N SER A 109 -28.67 -5.50 -9.21
CA SER A 109 -27.67 -4.79 -10.01
C SER A 109 -27.58 -3.30 -9.68
N SER A 110 -28.71 -2.63 -9.45
CA SER A 110 -28.75 -1.21 -9.08
C SER A 110 -28.10 -0.96 -7.71
N GLN A 111 -28.39 -1.80 -6.74
CA GLN A 111 -27.78 -1.72 -5.40
C GLN A 111 -26.27 -2.00 -5.45
N ARG A 112 -25.82 -2.96 -6.28
CA ARG A 112 -24.39 -3.23 -6.47
C ARG A 112 -23.68 -2.02 -7.10
N SER A 113 -24.30 -1.40 -8.10
CA SER A 113 -23.76 -0.18 -8.71
C SER A 113 -23.62 0.95 -7.68
N LEU A 114 -24.65 1.19 -6.87
CA LEU A 114 -24.61 2.20 -5.82
C LEU A 114 -23.53 1.91 -4.78
N LEU A 115 -23.43 0.66 -4.30
CA LEU A 115 -22.38 0.25 -3.35
C LEU A 115 -20.99 0.40 -3.95
N GLY A 116 -20.79 0.01 -5.22
CA GLY A 116 -19.51 0.19 -5.92
C GLY A 116 -19.11 1.65 -6.07
N THR A 117 -20.07 2.51 -6.43
CA THR A 117 -19.84 3.97 -6.52
C THR A 117 -19.49 4.56 -5.15
N ALA A 118 -20.23 4.17 -4.09
CA ALA A 118 -19.92 4.62 -2.73
C ALA A 118 -18.55 4.15 -2.26
N GLN A 119 -18.16 2.89 -2.57
CA GLN A 119 -16.83 2.36 -2.26
C GLN A 119 -15.72 3.15 -2.96
N MET A 120 -15.88 3.43 -4.26
CA MET A 120 -14.92 4.24 -5.03
C MET A 120 -14.82 5.67 -4.49
N GLY A 121 -15.95 6.31 -4.18
CA GLY A 121 -15.98 7.63 -3.56
C GLY A 121 -15.28 7.67 -2.23
N ALA A 122 -15.52 6.69 -1.35
CA ALA A 122 -14.86 6.56 -0.07
C ALA A 122 -13.33 6.33 -0.23
N GLN A 123 -12.92 5.53 -1.22
CA GLN A 123 -11.51 5.28 -1.51
C GLN A 123 -10.77 6.56 -1.94
N VAL A 124 -11.38 7.35 -2.84
CA VAL A 124 -10.82 8.65 -3.27
C VAL A 124 -10.74 9.63 -2.11
N ALA A 125 -11.80 9.74 -1.31
CA ALA A 125 -11.81 10.59 -0.12
C ALA A 125 -10.75 10.16 0.90
N ALA A 126 -10.62 8.86 1.16
CA ALA A 126 -9.60 8.32 2.06
C ALA A 126 -8.17 8.59 1.55
N ALA A 127 -7.93 8.47 0.24
CA ALA A 127 -6.63 8.79 -0.35
C ALA A 127 -6.27 10.28 -0.18
N GLY A 128 -7.24 11.19 -0.38
CA GLY A 128 -7.05 12.62 -0.14
C GLY A 128 -6.73 12.93 1.32
N VAL A 129 -7.51 12.36 2.25
CA VAL A 129 -7.29 12.52 3.70
C VAL A 129 -5.94 11.94 4.12
N ALA A 130 -5.57 10.74 3.61
CA ALA A 130 -4.29 10.11 3.92
C ALA A 130 -3.10 10.95 3.41
N SER A 131 -3.19 11.52 2.21
CA SER A 131 -2.16 12.42 1.66
C SER A 131 -2.01 13.68 2.50
N MET A 132 -3.13 14.27 2.95
CA MET A 132 -3.13 15.43 3.84
C MET A 132 -2.47 15.10 5.18
N ILE A 133 -2.91 14.02 5.84
CA ILE A 133 -2.37 13.58 7.13
C ILE A 133 -0.87 13.32 6.99
N PHE A 134 -0.45 12.59 5.97
CA PHE A 134 0.96 12.26 5.75
C PHE A 134 1.82 13.50 5.60
N GLY A 135 1.42 14.47 4.75
CA GLY A 135 2.19 15.67 4.50
C GLY A 135 2.37 16.52 5.76
N PHE A 136 1.27 16.82 6.46
CA PHE A 136 1.34 17.61 7.69
C PHE A 136 2.11 16.92 8.80
N PHE A 137 1.87 15.64 9.03
CA PHE A 137 2.56 14.90 10.08
C PHE A 137 4.02 14.63 9.75
N SER A 138 4.38 14.45 8.48
CA SER A 138 5.77 14.27 8.08
C SER A 138 6.62 15.49 8.40
N ASP A 139 6.11 16.69 8.14
CA ASP A 139 6.80 17.94 8.43
C ASP A 139 6.79 18.24 9.94
N TRP A 140 5.65 18.08 10.61
CA TRP A 140 5.51 18.33 12.05
C TRP A 140 6.37 17.38 12.92
N LEU A 141 6.42 16.10 12.57
CA LEU A 141 7.22 15.10 13.28
C LEU A 141 8.65 15.01 12.77
N GLY A 142 9.01 15.78 11.74
CA GLY A 142 10.33 15.75 11.11
C GLY A 142 10.68 14.37 10.58
N LEU A 143 9.73 13.67 9.93
CA LEU A 143 9.92 12.29 9.49
C LEU A 143 10.90 12.14 8.33
N LEU A 144 11.09 13.19 7.53
CA LEU A 144 11.91 13.20 6.31
C LEU A 144 12.96 14.32 6.35
N PRO A 145 13.96 14.25 7.23
CA PRO A 145 15.04 15.23 7.26
C PRO A 145 15.86 15.14 5.97
N SER A 146 15.87 16.20 5.18
CA SER A 146 16.53 16.29 3.87
C SER A 146 17.74 17.23 3.90
N GLU A 147 18.74 16.95 3.07
CA GLU A 147 19.90 17.81 2.85
C GLU A 147 19.53 19.14 2.19
N SER A 148 18.42 19.20 1.47
CA SER A 148 17.88 20.42 0.87
C SER A 148 17.22 21.37 1.87
N ASN A 149 16.97 20.94 3.09
CA ASN A 149 16.35 21.79 4.11
C ASN A 149 17.39 22.72 4.75
N GLU A 150 17.14 24.02 4.66
CA GLU A 150 18.03 25.11 5.16
C GLU A 150 18.43 24.95 6.63
N LYS A 151 17.62 24.30 7.46
CA LYS A 151 17.91 24.00 8.87
C LYS A 151 19.18 23.17 9.06
N PHE A 152 19.59 22.42 8.05
CA PHE A 152 20.77 21.56 8.09
C PHE A 152 21.97 22.14 7.34
N TRP A 153 21.87 23.36 6.84
CA TRP A 153 22.98 24.00 6.14
C TRP A 153 24.00 24.57 7.13
N LYS A 154 25.26 24.56 6.76
CA LYS A 154 26.29 25.31 7.49
C LYS A 154 26.13 26.78 7.16
N ILE A 155 25.90 27.60 8.19
CA ILE A 155 25.73 29.03 8.06
C ILE A 155 27.00 29.70 8.56
N ASP A 156 27.49 30.69 7.79
CA ASP A 156 28.55 31.57 8.21
C ASP A 156 28.07 32.49 9.36
N ALA A 157 28.75 32.46 10.49
CA ALA A 157 28.36 33.20 11.69
C ALA A 157 28.47 34.73 11.53
N ILE A 158 29.24 35.21 10.53
CA ILE A 158 29.46 36.66 10.31
C ILE A 158 28.44 37.17 9.30
N THR A 159 28.27 36.46 8.18
CA THR A 159 27.42 36.95 7.06
C THR A 159 25.97 36.43 7.14
N GLY A 160 25.68 35.39 7.95
CA GLY A 160 24.38 34.74 8.01
C GLY A 160 24.02 33.96 6.74
N ASN A 161 24.94 33.82 5.78
CA ASN A 161 24.70 33.13 4.53
C ASN A 161 25.13 31.65 4.57
N PRO A 162 24.54 30.79 3.73
CA PRO A 162 25.00 29.41 3.59
C PRO A 162 26.44 29.34 3.06
N ILE A 163 27.27 28.56 3.73
CA ILE A 163 28.63 28.28 3.27
C ILE A 163 28.55 27.34 2.07
N LYS A 164 29.25 27.70 0.99
CA LYS A 164 29.30 26.91 -0.26
C LYS A 164 30.70 26.35 -0.47
N ASP A 165 30.76 25.17 -1.12
CA ASP A 165 32.02 24.59 -1.59
C ASP A 165 32.57 25.32 -2.86
N ALA A 166 33.71 24.85 -3.36
CA ALA A 166 34.36 25.41 -4.56
C ALA A 166 33.49 25.23 -5.83
N GLU A 167 32.56 24.31 -5.83
CA GLU A 167 31.64 24.01 -6.93
C GLU A 167 30.30 24.76 -6.80
N GLY A 168 30.11 25.54 -5.71
CA GLY A 168 28.92 26.34 -5.47
C GLY A 168 27.78 25.62 -4.73
N ASN A 169 27.96 24.38 -4.31
CA ASN A 169 26.98 23.64 -3.55
C ASN A 169 26.99 24.06 -2.08
N VAL A 170 25.83 24.06 -1.45
CA VAL A 170 25.70 24.40 -0.02
C VAL A 170 26.27 23.26 0.84
N LEU A 171 27.13 23.62 1.80
CA LEU A 171 27.69 22.66 2.75
C LEU A 171 26.65 22.30 3.81
N VAL A 172 26.42 20.99 3.97
CA VAL A 172 25.45 20.44 4.95
C VAL A 172 26.16 20.14 6.27
N ASN A 173 25.49 20.45 7.37
CA ASN A 173 25.89 20.04 8.72
C ASN A 173 25.40 18.60 8.97
N TYR A 174 26.23 17.61 8.61
CA TYR A 174 25.89 16.20 8.72
C TYR A 174 25.71 15.73 10.17
N GLU A 175 26.33 16.38 11.14
CA GLU A 175 26.14 16.03 12.57
C GLU A 175 24.71 16.34 13.00
N LEU A 176 24.22 17.55 12.70
CA LEU A 176 22.85 17.97 12.97
C LEU A 176 21.85 17.15 12.17
N LEU A 177 22.13 16.90 10.90
CA LEU A 177 21.26 16.09 10.05
C LEU A 177 21.16 14.64 10.50
N ASN A 178 22.25 14.03 10.96
CA ASN A 178 22.24 12.65 11.47
C ASN A 178 21.50 12.54 12.80
N SER A 179 21.61 13.51 13.69
CA SER A 179 20.82 13.54 14.92
C SER A 179 19.32 13.68 14.62
N ALA A 180 18.95 14.53 13.66
CA ALA A 180 17.58 14.66 13.18
C ALA A 180 17.06 13.35 12.54
N ARG A 181 17.89 12.64 11.77
CA ARG A 181 17.53 11.33 11.19
C ARG A 181 17.30 10.25 12.26
N GLN A 182 18.06 10.26 13.35
CA GLN A 182 17.83 9.34 14.46
C GLN A 182 16.50 9.63 15.15
N THR A 183 16.19 10.89 15.39
CA THR A 183 14.90 11.33 15.95
C THR A 183 13.75 10.98 14.99
N ALA A 184 13.91 11.24 13.69
CA ALA A 184 12.94 10.89 12.66
C ALA A 184 12.64 9.39 12.65
N ASN A 185 13.65 8.54 12.83
CA ASN A 185 13.47 7.10 12.88
C ASN A 185 12.60 6.65 14.07
N ALA A 186 12.79 7.26 15.23
CA ALA A 186 11.94 6.99 16.40
C ALA A 186 10.49 7.46 16.13
N ASN A 187 10.32 8.66 15.59
CA ASN A 187 9.02 9.22 15.25
C ASN A 187 8.30 8.40 14.16
N TRP A 188 9.03 7.89 13.16
CA TRP A 188 8.48 6.97 12.17
C TRP A 188 7.89 5.72 12.79
N LYS A 189 8.57 5.11 13.75
CA LYS A 189 8.06 3.91 14.43
C LYS A 189 6.75 4.19 15.15
N ILE A 190 6.68 5.29 15.90
CA ILE A 190 5.47 5.70 16.62
C ILE A 190 4.33 5.97 15.61
N PHE A 191 4.62 6.75 14.57
CA PHE A 191 3.64 7.09 13.53
C PHE A 191 3.08 5.82 12.85
N MET A 192 3.94 4.87 12.50
CA MET A 192 3.52 3.62 11.87
C MET A 192 2.73 2.73 12.83
N ILE A 193 3.05 2.68 14.12
CA ILE A 193 2.25 1.94 15.11
C ILE A 193 0.83 2.51 15.18
N VAL A 194 0.68 3.83 15.16
CA VAL A 194 -0.64 4.48 15.15
C VAL A 194 -1.40 4.13 13.87
N LEU A 195 -0.76 4.18 12.70
CA LEU A 195 -1.39 3.82 11.43
C LEU A 195 -1.77 2.33 11.37
N ILE A 196 -0.93 1.44 11.90
CA ILE A 196 -1.25 0.01 12.02
C ILE A 196 -2.49 -0.17 12.91
N ALA A 197 -2.54 0.49 14.05
CA ALA A 197 -3.69 0.41 14.95
C ALA A 197 -5.00 0.89 14.28
N LEU A 198 -4.94 2.01 13.54
CA LEU A 198 -6.07 2.52 12.76
C LEU A 198 -6.50 1.54 11.66
N SER A 199 -5.54 0.92 10.95
CA SER A 199 -5.82 -0.09 9.92
C SER A 199 -6.50 -1.33 10.52
N VAL A 200 -6.03 -1.76 11.68
CA VAL A 200 -6.63 -2.84 12.46
C VAL A 200 -8.10 -2.55 12.78
N ILE A 201 -8.35 -1.37 13.33
CA ILE A 201 -9.72 -0.94 13.66
C ILE A 201 -10.58 -0.93 12.39
N GLY A 202 -10.06 -0.39 11.28
CA GLY A 202 -10.77 -0.35 10.00
C GLY A 202 -11.17 -1.74 9.48
N ILE A 203 -10.25 -2.71 9.49
CA ILE A 203 -10.52 -4.08 9.05
C ILE A 203 -11.53 -4.77 9.98
N LEU A 204 -11.42 -4.55 11.29
CA LEU A 204 -12.38 -5.10 12.25
C LEU A 204 -13.79 -4.51 12.06
N LEU A 205 -13.90 -3.20 11.85
CA LEU A 205 -15.17 -2.55 11.55
C LEU A 205 -15.76 -3.08 10.24
N GLU A 206 -14.96 -3.22 9.20
CA GLU A 206 -15.41 -3.82 7.94
C GLU A 206 -15.95 -5.23 8.19
N PHE A 207 -15.20 -6.08 8.88
CA PHE A 207 -15.65 -7.44 9.20
C PHE A 207 -16.94 -7.48 10.01
N LEU A 208 -17.11 -6.59 10.99
CA LEU A 208 -18.29 -6.58 11.86
C LEU A 208 -19.54 -6.05 11.15
N PHE A 209 -19.39 -5.00 10.31
CA PHE A 209 -20.52 -4.32 9.69
C PHE A 209 -20.87 -4.83 8.28
N THR A 210 -20.01 -5.64 7.65
CA THR A 210 -20.32 -6.22 6.32
C THR A 210 -20.87 -7.63 6.43
N ARG A 211 -21.74 -8.01 5.46
CA ARG A 211 -22.38 -9.32 5.43
C ARG A 211 -22.49 -9.84 4.00
N GLU A 212 -22.18 -11.11 3.80
CA GLU A 212 -22.26 -11.81 2.52
C GLU A 212 -23.61 -12.48 2.31
N ARG A 213 -24.66 -11.69 2.09
CA ARG A 213 -26.04 -12.21 1.96
C ARG A 213 -26.19 -13.22 0.83
N VAL A 214 -25.53 -12.98 -0.32
CA VAL A 214 -25.58 -13.88 -1.49
C VAL A 214 -24.96 -15.23 -1.16
N THR A 215 -23.84 -15.25 -0.44
CA THR A 215 -23.18 -16.50 -0.02
C THR A 215 -23.99 -17.24 1.04
N GLU A 216 -24.59 -16.52 1.97
CA GLU A 216 -25.49 -17.10 2.99
C GLU A 216 -26.71 -17.77 2.36
N GLU A 217 -27.35 -17.13 1.37
CA GLU A 217 -28.46 -17.71 0.62
C GLU A 217 -28.04 -18.97 -0.16
N GLN A 218 -26.87 -18.92 -0.84
CA GLN A 218 -26.35 -20.07 -1.55
C GLN A 218 -26.06 -21.23 -0.61
N PHE A 219 -25.48 -20.97 0.56
CA PHE A 219 -25.21 -21.97 1.57
C PHE A 219 -26.52 -22.59 2.09
N ALA A 220 -27.52 -21.77 2.39
CA ALA A 220 -28.81 -22.24 2.88
C ALA A 220 -29.58 -23.10 1.84
N LEU A 221 -29.41 -22.84 0.54
CA LEU A 221 -29.98 -23.66 -0.51
C LEU A 221 -29.26 -25.01 -0.62
N MET A 222 -27.95 -25.04 -0.51
CA MET A 222 -27.16 -26.28 -0.52
C MET A 222 -27.46 -27.18 0.70
N ASP A 223 -27.74 -26.58 1.84
CA ASP A 223 -28.05 -27.29 3.08
C ASP A 223 -29.48 -27.94 3.03
N LYS A 224 -30.37 -27.37 2.21
CA LYS A 224 -31.75 -27.88 2.03
C LYS A 224 -31.86 -28.95 0.94
N GLU A 225 -31.01 -28.91 -0.07
CA GLU A 225 -31.04 -29.85 -1.20
C GLU A 225 -30.16 -31.08 -0.91
N ASP A 226 -30.34 -31.78 0.16
CA ASP A 226 -29.78 -33.11 0.49
C ASP A 226 -28.79 -33.71 -0.56
N GLY A 227 -27.70 -33.00 -0.86
CA GLY A 227 -26.55 -33.53 -1.57
C GLY A 227 -26.66 -33.78 -3.08
N THR A 228 -27.77 -33.51 -3.76
CA THR A 228 -27.86 -33.55 -5.22
C THR A 228 -27.24 -32.30 -5.83
N GLU A 229 -25.91 -32.19 -5.72
CA GLU A 229 -25.16 -31.19 -6.47
C GLU A 229 -25.35 -31.44 -7.98
N VAL A 230 -25.97 -30.52 -8.69
CA VAL A 230 -25.72 -30.43 -10.12
C VAL A 230 -24.22 -30.07 -10.25
N PRO A 231 -23.38 -30.96 -10.79
CA PRO A 231 -21.95 -30.72 -10.83
C PRO A 231 -21.67 -29.55 -11.81
N VAL A 232 -21.61 -28.35 -11.27
CA VAL A 232 -21.09 -27.22 -12.06
C VAL A 232 -19.62 -27.51 -12.32
N ARG A 233 -19.31 -27.93 -13.55
CA ARG A 233 -17.95 -28.18 -14.00
C ARG A 233 -17.12 -26.93 -13.76
N LYS A 234 -16.23 -26.96 -12.79
CA LYS A 234 -15.28 -25.88 -12.56
C LYS A 234 -14.22 -25.91 -13.65
N ALA A 235 -14.10 -24.84 -14.41
CA ALA A 235 -13.04 -24.71 -15.39
C ALA A 235 -11.67 -24.81 -14.71
N THR A 236 -10.75 -25.53 -15.32
CA THR A 236 -9.36 -25.61 -14.84
C THR A 236 -8.65 -24.28 -15.03
N MET A 237 -7.60 -23.99 -14.24
CA MET A 237 -6.78 -22.78 -14.42
C MET A 237 -6.28 -22.61 -15.86
N LYS A 238 -5.89 -23.72 -16.52
CA LYS A 238 -5.45 -23.67 -17.92
C LYS A 238 -6.57 -23.25 -18.86
N GLU A 239 -7.80 -23.73 -18.65
CA GLU A 239 -8.97 -23.34 -19.44
C GLU A 239 -9.31 -21.86 -19.23
N GLN A 240 -9.29 -21.39 -17.99
CA GLN A 240 -9.54 -19.97 -17.65
C GLN A 240 -8.50 -19.06 -18.32
N ILE A 241 -7.21 -19.35 -18.18
CA ILE A 241 -6.14 -18.59 -18.81
C ILE A 241 -6.27 -18.63 -20.34
N LYS A 242 -6.57 -19.79 -20.92
CA LYS A 242 -6.74 -19.93 -22.37
C LYS A 242 -7.87 -19.05 -22.89
N ILE A 243 -9.01 -18.99 -22.21
CA ILE A 243 -10.14 -18.13 -22.56
C ILE A 243 -9.72 -16.66 -22.51
N CYS A 244 -9.10 -16.21 -21.40
CA CYS A 244 -8.65 -14.83 -21.24
C CYS A 244 -7.65 -14.41 -22.33
N VAL A 245 -6.64 -15.24 -22.61
CA VAL A 245 -5.61 -14.91 -23.61
C VAL A 245 -6.17 -14.80 -25.03
N HIS A 246 -7.24 -15.55 -25.35
CA HIS A 246 -7.88 -15.51 -26.69
C HIS A 246 -8.92 -14.39 -26.82
N ASP A 247 -9.31 -13.74 -25.73
CA ASP A 247 -10.25 -12.63 -25.76
C ASP A 247 -9.53 -11.30 -26.01
N LYS A 248 -9.79 -10.69 -27.19
CA LYS A 248 -9.22 -9.38 -27.55
C LYS A 248 -9.61 -8.25 -26.58
N TYR A 249 -10.82 -8.30 -26.03
CA TYR A 249 -11.31 -7.28 -25.10
C TYR A 249 -10.56 -7.35 -23.75
N TRP A 250 -10.17 -8.54 -23.34
CA TRP A 250 -9.32 -8.75 -22.16
C TRP A 250 -7.97 -8.02 -22.30
N TRP A 251 -7.33 -8.10 -23.47
CA TRP A 251 -6.09 -7.37 -23.74
C TRP A 251 -6.26 -5.86 -23.75
N PHE A 252 -7.36 -5.35 -24.31
CA PHE A 252 -7.67 -3.92 -24.24
C PHE A 252 -7.86 -3.43 -22.80
N ILE A 253 -8.57 -4.16 -21.97
CA ILE A 253 -8.77 -3.83 -20.57
C ILE A 253 -7.44 -3.82 -19.82
N ILE A 254 -6.57 -4.82 -20.05
CA ILE A 254 -5.23 -4.87 -19.43
C ILE A 254 -4.37 -3.70 -19.88
N ALA A 255 -4.32 -3.40 -21.18
CA ALA A 255 -3.54 -2.29 -21.69
C ALA A 255 -4.00 -0.95 -21.12
N PHE A 256 -5.32 -0.73 -21.07
CA PHE A 256 -5.91 0.47 -20.46
C PHE A 256 -5.54 0.57 -18.97
N PHE A 257 -5.71 -0.51 -18.22
CA PHE A 257 -5.39 -0.54 -16.79
C PHE A 257 -3.90 -0.32 -16.53
N PHE A 258 -3.04 -0.92 -17.34
CA PHE A 258 -1.59 -0.72 -17.26
C PHE A 258 -1.20 0.74 -17.47
N LEU A 259 -1.72 1.39 -18.52
CA LEU A 259 -1.44 2.80 -18.81
C LEU A 259 -1.98 3.72 -17.71
N TYR A 260 -3.17 3.45 -17.20
CA TYR A 260 -3.78 4.19 -16.09
C TYR A 260 -2.92 4.09 -14.81
N GLN A 261 -2.51 2.89 -14.44
CA GLN A 261 -1.67 2.68 -13.27
C GLN A 261 -0.27 3.29 -13.43
N LEU A 262 0.32 3.17 -14.61
CA LEU A 262 1.61 3.79 -14.92
C LEU A 262 1.54 5.31 -14.77
N GLY A 263 0.52 5.96 -15.34
CA GLY A 263 0.29 7.39 -15.19
C GLY A 263 0.10 7.83 -13.74
N GLY A 264 -0.70 7.07 -12.98
CA GLY A 264 -0.92 7.32 -11.55
C GLY A 264 0.36 7.22 -10.71
N MET A 265 1.18 6.19 -10.96
CA MET A 265 2.46 6.01 -10.25
C MET A 265 3.47 7.10 -10.60
N LEU A 266 3.59 7.47 -11.88
CA LEU A 266 4.48 8.55 -12.31
C LEU A 266 4.06 9.89 -11.69
N LYS A 267 2.75 10.18 -11.67
CA LYS A 267 2.22 11.38 -11.02
C LYS A 267 2.56 11.40 -9.53
N ASN A 268 2.26 10.33 -8.80
CA ASN A 268 2.43 10.30 -7.35
C ASN A 268 3.91 10.41 -6.93
N ASN A 269 4.79 9.69 -7.63
CA ASN A 269 6.24 9.78 -7.37
C ASN A 269 6.79 11.17 -7.74
N GLY A 270 6.42 11.70 -8.91
CA GLY A 270 6.83 13.03 -9.34
C GLY A 270 6.37 14.13 -8.38
N GLN A 271 5.17 14.03 -7.84
CA GLN A 271 4.60 14.98 -6.88
C GLN A 271 5.44 15.11 -5.60
N MET A 272 5.96 13.99 -5.08
CA MET A 272 6.82 13.99 -3.90
C MET A 272 8.12 14.78 -4.13
N PHE A 273 8.81 14.48 -5.24
CA PHE A 273 10.05 15.18 -5.60
C PHE A 273 9.83 16.67 -5.89
N TYR A 274 8.73 16.98 -6.57
CA TYR A 274 8.35 18.36 -6.86
C TYR A 274 8.07 19.16 -5.59
N SER A 275 7.34 18.60 -4.64
CA SER A 275 7.05 19.23 -3.35
C SER A 275 8.35 19.52 -2.57
N GLU A 276 9.25 18.55 -2.50
CA GLU A 276 10.52 18.69 -1.80
C GLU A 276 11.41 19.76 -2.45
N ALA A 277 11.48 19.79 -3.79
CA ALA A 277 12.29 20.75 -4.53
C ALA A 277 11.79 22.21 -4.37
N TRP A 278 10.48 22.43 -4.24
CA TRP A 278 9.88 23.77 -4.15
C TRP A 278 9.76 24.33 -2.73
N THR A 279 9.46 23.48 -1.76
CA THR A 279 9.15 23.93 -0.39
C THR A 279 10.11 23.38 0.66
N GLY A 280 11.05 22.52 0.26
CA GLY A 280 11.93 21.80 1.19
C GLY A 280 11.19 20.83 2.13
N GLY A 281 9.90 20.53 1.86
CA GLY A 281 9.06 19.67 2.67
C GLY A 281 7.92 19.02 1.87
N GLN A 282 7.06 18.27 2.58
CA GLN A 282 5.96 17.51 1.97
C GLN A 282 4.57 18.20 2.07
N SER A 283 4.49 19.38 2.66
CA SER A 283 3.23 20.11 2.86
C SER A 283 2.53 20.49 1.54
N LEU A 284 3.30 20.86 0.51
CA LEU A 284 2.75 21.13 -0.82
C LEU A 284 2.14 19.88 -1.45
N SER A 285 2.74 18.70 -1.23
CA SER A 285 2.20 17.42 -1.68
C SER A 285 0.80 17.16 -1.11
N SER A 286 0.57 17.56 0.16
CA SER A 286 -0.74 17.45 0.81
C SER A 286 -1.79 18.32 0.13
N VAL A 287 -1.45 19.57 -0.18
CA VAL A 287 -2.36 20.50 -0.87
C VAL A 287 -2.70 19.98 -2.27
N ILE A 288 -1.69 19.53 -3.03
CA ILE A 288 -1.90 18.95 -4.38
C ILE A 288 -2.77 17.68 -4.29
N GLY A 289 -2.57 16.86 -3.25
CA GLY A 289 -3.39 15.66 -3.02
C GLY A 289 -4.87 15.98 -2.79
N ILE A 290 -5.17 17.04 -2.03
CA ILE A 290 -6.54 17.51 -1.80
C ILE A 290 -7.16 18.03 -3.11
N VAL A 291 -6.46 18.93 -3.80
CA VAL A 291 -6.94 19.52 -5.06
C VAL A 291 -7.11 18.44 -6.14
N GLY A 292 -6.19 17.49 -6.21
CA GLY A 292 -6.26 16.38 -7.17
C GLY A 292 -7.32 15.31 -6.86
N ALA A 293 -7.92 15.33 -5.67
CA ALA A 293 -9.05 14.48 -5.31
C ALA A 293 -10.40 15.06 -5.72
N ILE A 294 -10.44 16.32 -6.13
CA ILE A 294 -11.65 16.97 -6.68
C ILE A 294 -11.74 16.57 -8.15
N PRO A 295 -12.82 15.89 -8.59
CA PRO A 295 -13.00 15.46 -9.98
C PRO A 295 -13.23 16.62 -10.93
#